data_000f8f628da588616bf1809757eda7e9
#
_entry.id   000f8f628da588616bf1809757eda7e9
#
_cell.length_a   1.000
_cell.length_b   1.000
_cell.length_c   1.000
_cell.angle_alpha   90.00
_cell.angle_beta   90.00
_cell.angle_gamma   90.00
#
_symmetry.space_group_name_H-M   'P 1'
#
loop_
_entity.id
_entity.type
_entity.pdbx_description
1 polymer ?
#
loop_
_entity_poly.entity_id
_entity_poly.type
_entity_poly.pdbx_seq_one_letter_code
_entity_poly.pdbx_strand_id
1 'polypeptide(L)'
;MATFIIANCQFGRAGVIRSNNRPFGNVQDMNEEMVQRWNAVVKPEDTVMHLGNFAWDPSTAEDMFAELNFSQLLLLPAVHDSAVLELQAAGGLPTNVTIVNRIFEQNNLNATFAHWPMLE
;
A
#
# COMPACT_ATOMS: atom_id res chain seq x y z
N MET A 1 11.80 6.12 -14.30
CA MET A 1 10.86 6.50 -13.25
C MET A 1 9.43 6.24 -13.72
N ALA A 2 8.68 5.47 -12.96
CA ALA A 2 7.31 5.11 -13.30
C ALA A 2 6.35 5.50 -12.19
N THR A 3 5.06 5.57 -12.53
CA THR A 3 3.99 5.79 -11.57
C THR A 3 3.06 4.58 -11.61
N PHE A 4 2.81 3.99 -10.43
CA PHE A 4 1.95 2.83 -10.29
C PHE A 4 0.70 3.20 -9.52
N ILE A 5 -0.43 2.60 -9.88
CA ILE A 5 -1.67 2.71 -9.12
C ILE A 5 -1.96 1.33 -8.53
N ILE A 6 -2.00 1.26 -7.21
CA ILE A 6 -2.16 0.01 -6.46
C ILE A 6 -3.29 0.19 -5.45
N ALA A 7 -4.00 -0.88 -5.13
CA ALA A 7 -5.08 -0.83 -4.16
C ALA A 7 -5.21 -2.15 -3.40
N ASN A 8 -5.85 -2.08 -2.24
CA ASN A 8 -6.32 -3.24 -1.48
C ASN A 8 -5.24 -4.21 -1.03
N CYS A 9 -4.06 -3.70 -0.66
CA CYS A 9 -3.01 -4.55 -0.09
C CYS A 9 -3.46 -5.20 1.21
N GLN A 10 -4.11 -4.46 2.08
CA GLN A 10 -4.64 -4.93 3.36
C GLN A 10 -3.60 -5.67 4.21
N PHE A 11 -2.41 -5.09 4.28
CA PHE A 11 -1.32 -5.66 5.09
C PHE A 11 -1.75 -5.85 6.54
N GLY A 12 -1.38 -6.98 7.11
CA GLY A 12 -1.67 -7.28 8.50
C GLY A 12 -3.08 -7.79 8.78
N ARG A 13 -3.95 -7.86 7.78
CA ARG A 13 -5.33 -8.30 7.97
C ARG A 13 -5.48 -9.78 7.63
N ALA A 14 -5.43 -10.63 8.66
CA ALA A 14 -5.52 -12.08 8.48
C ALA A 14 -6.83 -12.54 7.83
N GLY A 15 -7.92 -11.83 8.11
CA GLY A 15 -9.24 -12.20 7.58
C GLY A 15 -9.33 -12.21 6.07
N VAL A 16 -8.51 -11.43 5.36
CA VAL A 16 -8.56 -11.37 3.89
C VAL A 16 -8.01 -12.64 3.24
N ILE A 17 -7.19 -13.41 3.95
CA ILE A 17 -6.70 -14.67 3.43
C ILE A 17 -7.88 -15.59 3.10
N ARG A 18 -8.85 -15.63 4.01
CA ARG A 18 -10.06 -16.45 3.83
C ARG A 18 -11.09 -15.77 2.94
N SER A 19 -11.40 -14.51 3.22
CA SER A 19 -12.50 -13.80 2.53
C SER A 19 -12.21 -13.54 1.06
N ASN A 20 -10.92 -13.36 0.70
CA ASN A 20 -10.50 -13.06 -0.66
C ASN A 20 -9.74 -14.22 -1.31
N ASN A 21 -9.74 -15.40 -0.70
CA ASN A 21 -9.05 -16.60 -1.19
C ASN A 21 -7.58 -16.33 -1.52
N ARG A 22 -6.89 -15.56 -0.68
CA ARG A 22 -5.47 -15.32 -0.89
C ARG A 22 -4.67 -16.58 -0.56
N PRO A 23 -3.68 -16.95 -1.39
CA PRO A 23 -2.97 -18.23 -1.25
C PRO A 23 -1.85 -18.19 -0.21
N PHE A 24 -2.17 -17.81 1.03
CA PHE A 24 -1.18 -17.71 2.11
C PHE A 24 -1.65 -18.48 3.33
N GLY A 25 -0.71 -19.11 4.03
CA GLY A 25 -0.99 -19.86 5.24
C GLY A 25 -1.26 -18.98 6.45
N ASN A 26 -0.63 -17.80 6.51
CA ASN A 26 -0.81 -16.84 7.59
C ASN A 26 -0.52 -15.43 7.11
N VAL A 27 -0.84 -14.43 7.96
CA VAL A 27 -0.73 -13.02 7.59
C VAL A 27 0.73 -12.59 7.42
N GLN A 28 1.65 -13.17 8.17
CA GLN A 28 3.06 -12.83 8.04
C GLN A 28 3.61 -13.26 6.69
N ASP A 29 3.32 -14.48 6.27
CA ASP A 29 3.70 -14.95 4.93
C ASP A 29 3.08 -14.09 3.84
N MET A 30 1.81 -13.70 4.02
CA MET A 30 1.13 -12.80 3.10
C MET A 30 1.88 -11.48 2.96
N ASN A 31 2.19 -10.84 4.09
CA ASN A 31 2.88 -9.56 4.09
C ASN A 31 4.25 -9.67 3.40
N GLU A 32 5.03 -10.67 3.74
CA GLU A 32 6.37 -10.86 3.16
C GLU A 32 6.32 -11.06 1.66
N GLU A 33 5.42 -11.92 1.20
CA GLU A 33 5.28 -12.20 -0.23
C GLU A 33 4.80 -10.97 -0.99
N MET A 34 3.87 -10.21 -0.42
CA MET A 34 3.37 -8.99 -1.04
C MET A 34 4.46 -7.93 -1.14
N VAL A 35 5.29 -7.79 -0.12
CA VAL A 35 6.45 -6.89 -0.16
C VAL A 35 7.40 -7.31 -1.27
N GLN A 36 7.71 -8.58 -1.38
CA GLN A 36 8.61 -9.08 -2.42
C GLN A 36 8.07 -8.78 -3.82
N ARG A 37 6.80 -9.03 -4.05
CA ARG A 37 6.18 -8.79 -5.36
C ARG A 37 6.09 -7.31 -5.69
N TRP A 38 5.76 -6.48 -4.70
CA TRP A 38 5.77 -5.03 -4.85
C TRP A 38 7.17 -4.56 -5.28
N ASN A 39 8.20 -4.98 -4.53
CA ASN A 39 9.56 -4.54 -4.77
C ASN A 39 10.17 -5.10 -6.06
N ALA A 40 9.61 -6.18 -6.59
CA ALA A 40 10.03 -6.70 -7.89
C ALA A 40 9.57 -5.80 -9.04
N VAL A 41 8.49 -5.06 -8.86
CA VAL A 41 7.87 -4.22 -9.88
C VAL A 41 8.17 -2.74 -9.65
N VAL A 42 8.01 -2.27 -8.41
CA VAL A 42 8.22 -0.87 -8.05
C VAL A 42 9.66 -0.64 -7.63
N LYS A 43 10.32 0.30 -8.26
CA LYS A 43 11.71 0.66 -7.95
C LYS A 43 11.76 1.77 -6.92
N PRO A 44 12.91 1.97 -6.23
CA PRO A 44 13.03 3.06 -5.24
C PRO A 44 12.79 4.46 -5.79
N GLU A 45 12.97 4.66 -7.09
CA GLU A 45 12.74 5.95 -7.74
C GLU A 45 11.31 6.15 -8.24
N ASP A 46 10.45 5.15 -8.12
CA ASP A 46 9.09 5.20 -8.67
C ASP A 46 8.11 5.85 -7.70
N THR A 47 7.02 6.38 -8.25
CA THR A 47 5.91 6.95 -7.50
C THR A 47 4.77 5.94 -7.44
N VAL A 48 4.14 5.81 -6.29
CA VAL A 48 2.97 4.94 -6.11
C VAL A 48 1.78 5.78 -5.67
N MET A 49 0.65 5.57 -6.34
CA MET A 49 -0.64 6.07 -5.91
C MET A 49 -1.44 4.90 -5.37
N HIS A 50 -1.71 4.91 -4.07
CA HIS A 50 -2.43 3.83 -3.42
C HIS A 50 -3.87 4.24 -3.18
N LEU A 51 -4.81 3.46 -3.72
CA LEU A 51 -6.24 3.77 -3.65
C LEU A 51 -6.91 3.30 -2.36
N GLY A 52 -6.11 2.97 -1.36
CA GLY A 52 -6.65 2.67 -0.03
C GLY A 52 -6.69 1.19 0.31
N ASN A 53 -7.14 0.92 1.53
CA ASN A 53 -7.08 -0.38 2.17
C ASN A 53 -5.65 -0.90 2.23
N PHE A 54 -4.75 -0.05 2.75
CA PHE A 54 -3.32 -0.33 2.75
C PHE A 54 -2.93 -1.30 3.86
N ALA A 55 -3.25 -0.99 5.12
CA ALA A 55 -2.83 -1.81 6.26
C ALA A 55 -3.89 -1.83 7.34
N TRP A 56 -3.88 -2.91 8.14
CA TRP A 56 -4.90 -3.14 9.15
C TRP A 56 -4.63 -2.41 10.47
N ASP A 57 -3.36 -2.29 10.86
CA ASP A 57 -2.99 -1.62 12.13
C ASP A 57 -1.81 -0.67 11.93
N PRO A 58 -1.64 0.34 12.83
CA PRO A 58 -0.60 1.36 12.65
C PRO A 58 0.82 0.79 12.63
N SER A 59 1.10 -0.20 13.46
CA SER A 59 2.41 -0.83 13.54
C SER A 59 2.77 -1.52 12.22
N THR A 60 1.82 -2.25 11.65
CA THR A 60 2.01 -2.90 10.35
C THR A 60 2.20 -1.86 9.24
N ALA A 61 1.41 -0.78 9.26
CA ALA A 61 1.56 0.30 8.28
C ALA A 61 2.96 0.89 8.31
N GLU A 62 3.47 1.18 9.50
CA GLU A 62 4.82 1.73 9.66
C GLU A 62 5.88 0.78 9.11
N ASP A 63 5.78 -0.50 9.46
CA ASP A 63 6.72 -1.51 8.98
C ASP A 63 6.69 -1.62 7.45
N MET A 64 5.50 -1.63 6.85
CA MET A 64 5.36 -1.76 5.40
C MET A 64 5.92 -0.54 4.67
N PHE A 65 5.67 0.66 5.17
CA PHE A 65 6.26 1.86 4.57
C PHE A 65 7.78 1.82 4.58
N ALA A 66 8.39 1.17 5.57
CA ALA A 66 9.84 1.03 5.65
C ALA A 66 10.40 -0.02 4.70
N GLU A 67 9.60 -1.05 4.38
CA GLU A 67 10.08 -2.17 3.56
C GLU A 67 9.75 -2.03 2.07
N LEU A 68 8.70 -1.30 1.72
CA LEU A 68 8.27 -1.14 0.33
C LEU A 68 9.11 -0.11 -0.41
N ASN A 69 9.42 -0.41 -1.67
CA ASN A 69 10.12 0.53 -2.54
C ASN A 69 9.15 1.60 -3.06
N PHE A 70 9.53 2.84 -2.94
CA PHE A 70 8.92 3.99 -3.62
C PHE A 70 9.74 5.24 -3.32
N SER A 71 9.74 6.20 -4.23
CA SER A 71 10.30 7.52 -3.93
C SER A 71 9.26 8.39 -3.24
N GLN A 72 8.00 8.26 -3.66
CA GLN A 72 6.86 8.96 -3.10
C GLN A 72 5.62 8.09 -3.17
N LEU A 73 4.84 8.07 -2.10
CA LEU A 73 3.58 7.34 -2.06
C LEU A 73 2.46 8.31 -1.72
N LEU A 74 1.46 8.37 -2.59
CA LEU A 74 0.26 9.16 -2.39
C LEU A 74 -0.87 8.20 -2.03
N LEU A 75 -1.44 8.33 -0.85
CA LEU A 75 -2.49 7.43 -0.36
C LEU A 75 -3.83 8.15 -0.32
N LEU A 76 -4.80 7.60 -1.05
CA LEU A 76 -6.19 8.00 -0.93
C LEU A 76 -6.88 7.06 0.05
N PRO A 77 -7.22 7.50 1.27
CA PRO A 77 -7.77 6.60 2.29
C PRO A 77 -9.11 6.00 1.88
N ALA A 78 -9.29 4.73 2.20
CA ALA A 78 -10.54 4.01 2.03
C ALA A 78 -11.06 3.56 3.40
N VAL A 79 -12.09 2.71 3.40
CA VAL A 79 -12.83 2.34 4.62
C VAL A 79 -11.93 1.73 5.70
N HIS A 80 -10.90 0.97 5.31
CA HIS A 80 -10.05 0.24 6.25
C HIS A 80 -8.71 0.92 6.51
N ASP A 81 -8.63 2.24 6.33
CA ASP A 81 -7.36 2.97 6.49
C ASP A 81 -7.28 3.78 7.79
N SER A 82 -8.11 3.49 8.77
CA SER A 82 -8.01 4.14 10.08
C SER A 82 -6.62 3.99 10.69
N ALA A 83 -5.97 2.85 10.47
CA ALA A 83 -4.62 2.58 10.95
C ALA A 83 -3.60 3.60 10.40
N VAL A 84 -3.69 3.89 9.11
CA VAL A 84 -2.79 4.87 8.47
C VAL A 84 -3.06 6.27 9.00
N LEU A 85 -4.33 6.62 9.18
CA LEU A 85 -4.72 7.92 9.72
C LEU A 85 -4.28 8.08 11.18
N GLU A 86 -4.33 7.02 11.98
CA GLU A 86 -3.81 7.02 13.34
C GLU A 86 -2.30 7.23 13.34
N LEU A 87 -1.58 6.58 12.44
CA LEU A 87 -0.14 6.74 12.30
C LEU A 87 0.20 8.19 11.93
N GLN A 88 -0.56 8.79 11.02
CA GLN A 88 -0.40 10.19 10.64
C GLN A 88 -0.59 11.11 11.84
N ALA A 89 -1.65 10.88 12.62
CA ALA A 89 -1.95 11.69 13.79
C ALA A 89 -0.87 11.59 14.88
N ALA A 90 -0.23 10.43 14.98
CA ALA A 90 0.86 10.20 15.92
C ALA A 90 2.22 10.73 15.43
N GLY A 91 2.29 11.24 14.21
CA GLY A 91 3.53 11.75 13.63
C GLY A 91 4.46 10.66 13.11
N GLY A 92 3.97 9.43 12.93
CA GLY A 92 4.77 8.31 12.48
C GLY A 92 4.79 8.09 10.97
N LEU A 93 4.09 8.94 10.22
CA LEU A 93 4.05 8.80 8.78
C LEU A 93 5.38 9.26 8.16
N PRO A 94 6.01 8.45 7.28
CA PRO A 94 7.25 8.89 6.62
C PRO A 94 7.03 10.15 5.78
N THR A 95 8.11 10.92 5.61
CA THR A 95 8.03 12.20 4.88
C THR A 95 7.67 12.02 3.40
N ASN A 96 7.96 10.86 2.83
CA ASN A 96 7.64 10.55 1.44
C ASN A 96 6.28 9.85 1.25
N VAL A 97 5.46 9.80 2.30
CA VAL A 97 4.08 9.32 2.24
C VAL A 97 3.15 10.49 2.48
N THR A 98 2.23 10.72 1.58
CA THR A 98 1.27 11.82 1.66
C THR A 98 -0.15 11.28 1.57
N ILE A 99 -1.00 11.69 2.52
CA ILE A 99 -2.43 11.38 2.47
C ILE A 99 -3.10 12.43 1.58
N VAL A 100 -3.82 11.96 0.57
CA VAL A 100 -4.46 12.86 -0.40
C VAL A 100 -5.97 12.60 -0.43
N ASN A 101 -6.74 13.63 -0.79
CA ASN A 101 -8.19 13.50 -0.91
C ASN A 101 -8.62 13.17 -2.33
N ARG A 102 -7.81 13.54 -3.32
CA ARG A 102 -8.13 13.33 -4.73
C ARG A 102 -6.87 13.00 -5.51
N ILE A 103 -6.77 11.75 -5.94
CA ILE A 103 -5.65 11.31 -6.77
C ILE A 103 -5.80 11.80 -8.20
N PHE A 104 -7.04 11.91 -8.69
CA PHE A 104 -7.32 12.20 -10.09
C PHE A 104 -7.10 13.66 -10.51
N GLU A 105 -6.75 14.53 -9.58
CA GLU A 105 -6.37 15.91 -9.92
C GLU A 105 -4.93 16.01 -10.38
N GLN A 106 -4.18 14.94 -10.33
CA GLN A 106 -2.81 14.92 -10.83
C GLN A 106 -2.84 14.85 -12.34
N ASN A 107 -2.54 15.97 -12.97
CA ASN A 107 -2.44 16.05 -14.42
C ASN A 107 -1.17 15.34 -14.90
N ASN A 108 -1.19 14.85 -16.13
CA ASN A 108 -0.05 14.19 -16.77
C ASN A 108 0.35 12.91 -16.05
N LEU A 109 -0.63 12.19 -15.55
CA LEU A 109 -0.40 10.92 -14.88
C LEU A 109 0.00 9.86 -15.91
N ASN A 110 1.26 9.49 -15.90
CA ASN A 110 1.76 8.38 -16.71
C ASN A 110 1.81 7.15 -15.81
N ALA A 111 0.64 6.56 -15.60
CA ALA A 111 0.46 5.54 -14.59
C ALA A 111 0.24 4.16 -15.20
N THR A 112 0.89 3.16 -14.61
CA THR A 112 0.60 1.77 -14.86
C THR A 112 -0.33 1.26 -13.77
N PHE A 113 -1.49 0.76 -14.17
CA PHE A 113 -2.42 0.18 -13.21
C PHE A 113 -1.90 -1.19 -12.79
N ALA A 114 -1.52 -1.30 -11.53
CA ALA A 114 -1.15 -2.57 -10.94
C ALA A 114 -2.33 -3.06 -10.12
N HIS A 115 -3.23 -3.77 -10.76
CA HIS A 115 -4.19 -4.59 -10.05
C HIS A 115 -3.38 -5.75 -9.50
N TRP A 116 -3.16 -5.75 -8.23
CA TRP A 116 -2.18 -6.63 -7.61
C TRP A 116 -2.51 -8.10 -7.87
N PRO A 117 -1.79 -8.79 -8.75
CA PRO A 117 -2.18 -10.15 -9.13
C PRO A 117 -2.14 -11.14 -7.97
N MET A 118 -1.34 -10.87 -6.96
CA MET A 118 -1.26 -11.74 -5.81
C MET A 118 -2.48 -11.64 -4.88
N LEU A 119 -3.35 -10.67 -5.10
CA LEU A 119 -4.56 -10.51 -4.30
C LEU A 119 -5.73 -11.30 -4.85
N GLU A 120 -5.56 -11.90 -5.99
CA GLU A 120 -6.61 -12.67 -6.65
C GLU A 120 -6.45 -14.16 -6.49
#